data_50bf7084e76a06729197ac3ab52e3b16
#
_entry.id   50bf7084e76a06729197ac3ab52e3b16
#
_cell.length_a   1.000
_cell.length_b   1.000
_cell.length_c   1.000
_cell.angle_alpha   90.00
_cell.angle_beta   90.00
_cell.angle_gamma   90.00
#
_symmetry.space_group_name_H-M   'P 1'
#
loop_
_entity.id
_entity.type
_entity.pdbx_description
1 polymer ?
#
loop_
_entity_poly.entity_id
_entity_poly.type
_entity_poly.pdbx_seq_one_letter_code
_entity_poly.pdbx_strand_id
1 'polypeptide(L)'
;MPKDDDAALGELPLTSEPPSIVLDTNAVLDWLLFTDPGMQALAAAIEQGRLRWIATAAMRGEFEHVLGRGLAAGRGADPARFKLTWDQYCIEHPTAPPAHAPLRCTDTDDQKFLDLALAAGACWLVSRDRALLKLRSKAAALGLAIVTPGQWRD
;
A
#
# COMPACT_ATOMS: atom_id res chain seq x y z
N MET A 1 -32.06 23.96 6.91
CA MET A 1 -31.51 23.72 6.46
C MET A 1 -30.93 23.49 6.31
N PRO A 2 -31.03 23.55 6.40
CA PRO A 2 -30.27 23.14 6.11
C PRO A 2 -29.59 22.82 6.12
N LYS A 3 -29.64 22.69 6.26
CA LYS A 3 -28.85 22.37 6.09
C LYS A 3 -28.13 21.97 6.02
N ASP A 4 -28.49 21.96 6.23
CA ASP A 4 -27.71 21.56 6.04
C ASP A 4 -27.24 21.06 6.03
N ASP A 5 -27.71 21.02 6.17
CA ASP A 5 -27.15 20.55 5.96
C ASP A 5 -26.65 20.11 5.78
N ASP A 6 -27.06 20.05 5.90
CA ASP A 6 -26.44 19.71 5.50
C ASP A 6 -25.73 19.43 5.36
N ALA A 7 -26.06 19.37 5.64
CA ALA A 7 -25.28 19.19 5.31
C ALA A 7 -24.56 18.83 5.38
N ALA A 8 -24.77 18.73 5.61
CA ALA A 8 -24.04 18.46 5.45
C ALA A 8 -23.50 18.01 5.47
N LEU A 9 -23.86 17.80 5.52
CA LEU A 9 -23.25 17.44 5.22
C LEU A 9 -22.42 17.18 5.07
N GLY A 10 -22.52 17.23 5.25
CA GLY A 10 -21.62 17.07 4.86
C GLY A 10 -21.02 16.60 4.86
N GLU A 11 -21.03 16.48 4.83
CA GLU A 11 -20.40 16.22 4.57
C GLU A 11 -19.77 15.57 4.55
N LEU A 12 -20.16 15.26 4.70
CA LEU A 12 -19.55 14.77 4.53
C LEU A 12 -18.84 14.37 4.15
N PRO A 13 -18.75 14.34 4.03
CA PRO A 13 -17.95 14.05 3.47
C PRO A 13 -17.53 13.46 3.13
N LEU A 14 -17.82 13.60 3.19
CA LEU A 14 -17.48 13.20 2.80
C LEU A 14 -16.89 12.59 2.37
N THR A 15 -16.89 12.70 2.20
CA THR A 15 -16.49 12.24 1.78
C THR A 15 -15.77 11.59 1.50
N SER A 16 -15.93 11.80 0.60
CA SER A 16 -14.75 11.41 1.23
C SER A 16 -13.97 10.35 0.47
N GLU A 17 -12.67 10.56 0.45
CA GLU A 17 -11.77 9.66 -0.26
C GLU A 17 -11.57 8.37 0.51
N PRO A 18 -11.40 7.24 -0.20
CA PRO A 18 -11.07 5.99 0.45
C PRO A 18 -9.72 6.09 1.17
N PRO A 19 -9.52 5.32 2.23
CA PRO A 19 -8.23 5.32 2.92
C PRO A 19 -7.12 4.79 2.02
N SER A 20 -5.91 5.28 2.25
CA SER A 20 -4.75 4.87 1.48
C SER A 20 -4.04 3.71 2.14
N ILE A 21 -3.43 2.86 1.30
CA ILE A 21 -2.68 1.69 1.73
C ILE A 21 -1.38 1.60 0.95
N VAL A 22 -0.31 1.23 1.63
CA VAL A 22 1.00 0.98 1.02
C VAL A 22 1.28 -0.52 1.11
N LEU A 23 1.68 -1.11 -0.01
CA LEU A 23 2.05 -2.51 -0.09
C LEU A 23 3.55 -2.59 -0.34
N ASP A 24 4.28 -3.40 0.43
CA ASP A 24 5.68 -3.62 0.10
C ASP A 24 5.77 -4.51 -1.15
N THR A 25 6.98 -4.65 -1.69
CA THR A 25 7.18 -5.40 -2.94
C THR A 25 6.67 -6.83 -2.82
N ASN A 26 6.93 -7.48 -1.69
CA ASN A 26 6.50 -8.87 -1.51
C ASN A 26 4.98 -8.98 -1.41
N ALA A 27 4.30 -8.01 -0.82
CA ALA A 27 2.84 -8.02 -0.79
C ALA A 27 2.25 -7.91 -2.19
N VAL A 28 2.84 -7.06 -3.05
CA VAL A 28 2.41 -6.95 -4.44
C VAL A 28 2.64 -8.27 -5.18
N LEU A 29 3.78 -8.92 -4.95
CA LEU A 29 4.07 -10.23 -5.54
C LEU A 29 3.08 -11.29 -5.05
N ASP A 30 2.75 -11.29 -3.75
CA ASP A 30 1.77 -12.22 -3.19
C ASP A 30 0.43 -12.09 -3.91
N TRP A 31 0.06 -10.87 -4.24
CA TRP A 31 -1.20 -10.60 -4.94
C TRP A 31 -1.12 -11.01 -6.41
N LEU A 32 -0.14 -10.47 -7.13
CA LEU A 32 -0.15 -10.52 -8.59
C LEU A 32 0.56 -11.74 -9.18
N LEU A 33 1.52 -12.31 -8.45
CA LEU A 33 2.29 -13.45 -8.94
C LEU A 33 1.86 -14.75 -8.26
N PHE A 34 1.79 -14.75 -6.94
CA PHE A 34 1.55 -15.98 -6.19
C PHE A 34 0.07 -16.25 -5.93
N THR A 35 -0.79 -15.27 -6.16
CA THR A 35 -2.23 -15.38 -5.92
C THR A 35 -2.51 -15.90 -4.50
N ASP A 36 -1.84 -15.30 -3.54
CA ASP A 36 -1.92 -15.72 -2.14
C ASP A 36 -3.34 -15.48 -1.60
N PRO A 37 -4.00 -16.50 -1.04
CA PRO A 37 -5.34 -16.33 -0.47
C PRO A 37 -5.41 -15.23 0.59
N GLY A 38 -4.32 -14.98 1.31
CA GLY A 38 -4.27 -13.91 2.31
C GLY A 38 -4.43 -12.51 1.73
N MET A 39 -4.21 -12.35 0.43
CA MET A 39 -4.35 -11.06 -0.24
C MET A 39 -5.73 -10.84 -0.85
N GLN A 40 -6.60 -11.84 -0.85
CA GLN A 40 -7.86 -11.74 -1.58
C GLN A 40 -8.78 -10.61 -1.11
N ALA A 41 -8.97 -10.48 0.19
CA ALA A 41 -9.85 -9.44 0.73
C ALA A 41 -9.30 -8.05 0.44
N LEU A 42 -7.99 -7.88 0.59
CA LEU A 42 -7.33 -6.62 0.36
C LEU A 42 -7.36 -6.25 -1.12
N ALA A 43 -7.07 -7.21 -2.00
CA ALA A 43 -7.11 -7.01 -3.45
C ALA A 43 -8.51 -6.62 -3.89
N ALA A 44 -9.54 -7.29 -3.37
CA ALA A 44 -10.92 -6.96 -3.70
C ALA A 44 -11.27 -5.54 -3.28
N ALA A 45 -10.79 -5.10 -2.13
CA ALA A 45 -11.02 -3.74 -1.65
C ALA A 45 -10.39 -2.70 -2.58
N ILE A 46 -9.17 -2.99 -3.06
CA ILE A 46 -8.49 -2.10 -4.01
C ILE A 46 -9.28 -2.06 -5.33
N GLU A 47 -9.65 -3.22 -5.85
CA GLU A 47 -10.35 -3.33 -7.13
C GLU A 47 -11.74 -2.68 -7.09
N GLN A 48 -12.37 -2.70 -5.94
CA GLN A 48 -13.70 -2.10 -5.74
C GLN A 48 -13.65 -0.62 -5.37
N GLY A 49 -12.46 -0.06 -5.26
CA GLY A 49 -12.31 1.36 -4.92
C GLY A 49 -12.49 1.69 -3.45
N ARG A 50 -12.50 0.69 -2.58
CA ARG A 50 -12.62 0.91 -1.13
C ARG A 50 -11.28 1.25 -0.48
N LEU A 51 -10.18 0.99 -1.17
CA LEU A 51 -8.82 1.34 -0.76
C LEU A 51 -8.11 2.03 -1.90
N ARG A 52 -7.26 2.99 -1.57
CA ARG A 52 -6.38 3.65 -2.54
C ARG A 52 -4.96 3.08 -2.35
N TRP A 53 -4.54 2.24 -3.26
CA TRP A 53 -3.18 1.71 -3.24
C TRP A 53 -2.24 2.78 -3.79
N ILE A 54 -1.30 3.24 -2.96
CA ILE A 54 -0.34 4.27 -3.35
C ILE A 54 1.07 3.71 -3.35
N ALA A 55 1.90 4.21 -4.25
CA ALA A 55 3.31 3.84 -4.36
C ALA A 55 4.07 4.97 -5.01
N THR A 56 5.39 4.93 -4.95
CA THR A 56 6.24 5.88 -5.67
C THR A 56 6.81 5.25 -6.93
N ALA A 57 7.34 6.08 -7.81
CA ALA A 57 8.01 5.59 -9.02
C ALA A 57 9.18 4.66 -8.68
N ALA A 58 9.90 4.95 -7.60
CA ALA A 58 11.01 4.09 -7.15
C ALA A 58 10.53 2.70 -6.76
N MET A 59 9.38 2.61 -6.10
CA MET A 59 8.79 1.32 -5.73
C MET A 59 8.37 0.53 -6.94
N ARG A 60 7.81 1.21 -7.95
CA ARG A 60 7.45 0.56 -9.20
C ARG A 60 8.69 0.01 -9.89
N GLY A 61 9.76 0.79 -9.92
CA GLY A 61 11.02 0.35 -10.51
C GLY A 61 11.60 -0.88 -9.82
N GLU A 62 11.52 -0.93 -8.49
CA GLU A 62 11.97 -2.09 -7.74
C GLU A 62 11.14 -3.32 -8.08
N PHE A 63 9.82 -3.16 -8.15
CA PHE A 63 8.91 -4.26 -8.51
C PHE A 63 9.22 -4.79 -9.90
N GLU A 64 9.41 -3.90 -10.87
CA GLU A 64 9.75 -4.28 -12.23
C GLU A 64 11.10 -4.99 -12.30
N HIS A 65 12.07 -4.52 -11.50
CA HIS A 65 13.38 -5.15 -11.43
C HIS A 65 13.29 -6.59 -10.90
N VAL A 66 12.51 -6.79 -9.87
CA VAL A 66 12.31 -8.13 -9.29
C VAL A 66 11.65 -9.05 -10.31
N LEU A 67 10.64 -8.56 -11.04
CA LEU A 67 10.00 -9.36 -12.09
C LEU A 67 10.99 -9.70 -13.20
N GLY A 68 11.85 -8.74 -13.56
CA GLY A 68 12.83 -8.90 -14.64
C GLY A 68 13.89 -9.95 -14.34
N ARG A 69 14.06 -10.36 -13.09
CA ARG A 69 15.01 -11.40 -12.73
C ARG A 69 14.47 -12.81 -12.96
N GLY A 70 13.37 -12.93 -13.71
CA GLY A 70 12.83 -14.23 -14.11
C GLY A 70 11.91 -14.88 -13.11
N LEU A 71 11.58 -14.19 -12.03
CA LEU A 71 10.69 -14.73 -11.01
C LEU A 71 9.32 -15.08 -11.58
N ALA A 72 8.80 -14.25 -12.46
CA ALA A 72 7.49 -14.46 -13.08
C ALA A 72 7.52 -15.56 -14.13
N ALA A 73 8.64 -15.69 -14.87
CA ALA A 73 8.74 -16.60 -16.00
C ALA A 73 8.56 -18.07 -15.57
N GLY A 74 9.11 -18.43 -14.44
CA GLY A 74 9.01 -19.81 -13.94
C GLY A 74 7.60 -20.19 -13.47
N ARG A 75 6.68 -19.25 -13.43
CA ARG A 75 5.32 -19.47 -12.94
C ARG A 75 4.27 -19.21 -14.00
N GLY A 76 4.70 -19.04 -15.27
CA GLY A 76 3.78 -18.79 -16.38
C GLY A 76 3.08 -17.44 -16.28
N ALA A 77 3.62 -16.51 -15.50
CA ALA A 77 3.01 -15.20 -15.32
C ALA A 77 3.40 -14.27 -16.47
N ASP A 78 2.46 -13.40 -16.84
CA ASP A 78 2.65 -12.44 -17.92
C ASP A 78 3.03 -11.08 -17.33
N PRO A 79 4.27 -10.59 -17.55
CA PRO A 79 4.68 -9.28 -17.02
C PRO A 79 3.79 -8.13 -17.48
N ALA A 80 3.20 -8.23 -18.66
CA ALA A 80 2.31 -7.18 -19.16
C ALA A 80 1.06 -7.06 -18.29
N ARG A 81 0.57 -8.18 -17.76
CA ARG A 81 -0.59 -8.17 -16.86
C ARG A 81 -0.28 -7.44 -15.57
N PHE A 82 0.92 -7.62 -15.04
CA PHE A 82 1.33 -6.93 -13.82
C PHE A 82 1.38 -5.42 -14.04
N LYS A 83 1.94 -5.01 -15.16
CA LYS A 83 2.00 -3.61 -15.51
C LYS A 83 0.61 -3.01 -15.65
N LEU A 84 -0.30 -3.72 -16.32
CA LEU A 84 -1.68 -3.26 -16.48
C LEU A 84 -2.40 -3.10 -15.14
N THR A 85 -2.23 -4.06 -14.24
CA THR A 85 -2.84 -4.00 -12.92
C THR A 85 -2.29 -2.82 -12.13
N TRP A 86 -0.98 -2.63 -12.17
CA TRP A 86 -0.36 -1.50 -11.50
C TRP A 86 -0.90 -0.18 -12.05
N ASP A 87 -0.92 -0.03 -13.38
CA ASP A 87 -1.39 1.19 -14.02
C ASP A 87 -2.86 1.46 -13.73
N GLN A 88 -3.65 0.42 -13.60
CA GLN A 88 -5.09 0.56 -13.37
C GLN A 88 -5.44 0.92 -11.93
N TYR A 89 -4.76 0.32 -10.97
CA TYR A 89 -5.17 0.42 -9.56
C TYR A 89 -4.21 1.20 -8.68
N CYS A 90 -2.94 1.33 -9.03
CA CYS A 90 -1.99 2.03 -8.20
C CYS A 90 -1.99 3.51 -8.52
N ILE A 91 -2.05 4.33 -7.49
CA ILE A 91 -1.91 5.78 -7.63
C ILE A 91 -0.47 6.13 -7.28
N GLU A 92 0.26 6.66 -8.26
CA GLU A 92 1.65 7.03 -8.05
C GLU A 92 1.72 8.34 -7.27
N HIS A 93 2.37 8.30 -6.13
CA HIS A 93 2.48 9.44 -5.24
C HIS A 93 3.83 10.15 -5.48
N PRO A 94 3.83 11.43 -5.76
CA PRO A 94 5.07 12.17 -6.06
C PRO A 94 5.79 12.59 -4.77
N THR A 95 6.15 11.65 -3.93
CA THR A 95 6.70 11.97 -2.63
C THR A 95 8.20 11.96 -2.63
N ALA A 96 8.79 13.07 -2.19
CA ALA A 96 10.17 13.07 -1.75
C ALA A 96 10.20 12.53 -0.32
N PRO A 97 11.14 11.63 0.00
CA PRO A 97 11.24 11.15 1.37
C PRO A 97 11.54 12.31 2.31
N PRO A 98 10.99 12.28 3.52
CA PRO A 98 11.29 13.33 4.50
C PRO A 98 12.74 13.32 4.91
N ALA A 99 13.28 14.48 5.21
CA ALA A 99 14.65 14.59 5.67
C ALA A 99 14.87 13.82 6.97
N HIS A 100 13.84 13.76 7.80
CA HIS A 100 13.90 13.06 9.08
C HIS A 100 12.68 12.19 9.22
N ALA A 101 12.86 10.90 9.00
CA ALA A 101 11.79 9.94 9.18
C ALA A 101 11.48 9.79 10.67
N PRO A 102 10.20 9.86 11.07
CA PRO A 102 9.82 9.69 12.48
C PRO A 102 10.08 8.29 13.02
N LEU A 103 10.12 7.30 12.13
CA LEU A 103 10.45 5.93 12.49
C LEU A 103 11.55 5.40 11.58
N ARG A 104 12.43 4.59 12.13
CA ARG A 104 13.53 3.98 11.40
C ARG A 104 13.38 2.47 11.38
N CYS A 105 13.37 1.93 10.17
CA CYS A 105 13.39 0.49 9.97
C CYS A 105 14.81 -0.01 9.99
N THR A 106 15.07 -1.15 10.64
CA THR A 106 16.42 -1.74 10.68
C THR A 106 16.84 -2.24 9.31
N ASP A 107 15.86 -2.59 8.44
CA ASP A 107 16.15 -2.93 7.06
C ASP A 107 15.99 -1.66 6.22
N THR A 108 17.10 -1.17 5.67
CA THR A 108 17.10 0.08 4.91
C THR A 108 16.30 -0.04 3.62
N ASP A 109 16.17 -1.25 3.06
CA ASP A 109 15.39 -1.45 1.84
C ASP A 109 13.89 -1.27 2.08
N ASP A 110 13.44 -1.44 3.32
CA ASP A 110 12.03 -1.30 3.67
C ASP A 110 11.66 0.11 4.13
N GLN A 111 12.66 0.95 4.40
CA GLN A 111 12.42 2.29 4.93
C GLN A 111 11.51 3.12 4.03
N LYS A 112 11.64 2.98 2.71
CA LYS A 112 10.85 3.77 1.75
C LYS A 112 9.35 3.52 1.87
N PHE A 113 8.94 2.30 2.20
CA PHE A 113 7.52 1.99 2.38
C PHE A 113 6.96 2.69 3.61
N LEU A 114 7.72 2.67 4.68
CA LEU A 114 7.36 3.34 5.93
C LEU A 114 7.30 4.85 5.74
N ASP A 115 8.29 5.41 5.05
CA ASP A 115 8.34 6.85 4.78
C ASP A 115 7.13 7.31 3.98
N LEU A 116 6.79 6.57 2.93
CA LEU A 116 5.62 6.92 2.11
C LEU A 116 4.34 6.83 2.94
N ALA A 117 4.18 5.75 3.68
CA ALA A 117 2.96 5.55 4.47
C ALA A 117 2.75 6.68 5.47
N LEU A 118 3.81 7.09 6.15
CA LEU A 118 3.71 8.18 7.13
C LEU A 118 3.51 9.54 6.45
N ALA A 119 4.24 9.81 5.38
CA ALA A 119 4.15 11.09 4.68
C ALA A 119 2.78 11.29 4.03
N ALA A 120 2.20 10.24 3.50
CA ALA A 120 0.92 10.30 2.80
C ALA A 120 -0.28 10.12 3.71
N GLY A 121 -0.06 9.86 5.00
CA GLY A 121 -1.16 9.60 5.92
C GLY A 121 -1.91 8.32 5.62
N ALA A 122 -1.21 7.29 5.13
CA ALA A 122 -1.83 6.00 4.85
C ALA A 122 -2.35 5.36 6.13
N CYS A 123 -3.44 4.63 6.01
CA CYS A 123 -3.99 3.91 7.15
C CYS A 123 -3.26 2.60 7.41
N TRP A 124 -2.76 1.97 6.36
CA TRP A 124 -2.10 0.67 6.47
C TRP A 124 -0.83 0.60 5.66
N LEU A 125 0.15 -0.13 6.19
CA LEU A 125 1.31 -0.62 5.47
C LEU A 125 1.29 -2.14 5.59
N VAL A 126 1.24 -2.83 4.45
CA VAL A 126 1.13 -4.29 4.43
C VAL A 126 2.50 -4.89 4.13
N SER A 127 2.95 -5.75 5.02
CA SER A 127 4.25 -6.40 4.90
C SER A 127 4.28 -7.67 5.75
N ARG A 128 5.10 -8.64 5.33
CA ARG A 128 5.43 -9.80 6.15
C ARG A 128 6.81 -9.66 6.76
N ASP A 129 7.52 -8.56 6.44
CA ASP A 129 8.89 -8.37 6.88
C ASP A 129 8.93 -8.05 8.37
N ARG A 130 9.75 -8.80 9.10
CA ARG A 130 9.87 -8.63 10.56
C ARG A 130 10.38 -7.24 10.93
N ALA A 131 11.27 -6.68 10.12
CA ALA A 131 11.83 -5.36 10.41
C ALA A 131 10.75 -4.29 10.43
N LEU A 132 9.74 -4.41 9.57
CA LEU A 132 8.58 -3.50 9.58
C LEU A 132 7.61 -3.86 10.69
N LEU A 133 7.31 -5.15 10.85
CA LEU A 133 6.33 -5.59 11.86
C LEU A 133 6.76 -5.25 13.28
N LYS A 134 8.06 -5.19 13.54
CA LYS A 134 8.58 -4.76 14.85
C LYS A 134 8.19 -3.33 15.21
N LEU A 135 7.89 -2.51 14.21
CA LEU A 135 7.56 -1.10 14.42
C LEU A 135 6.07 -0.86 14.59
N ARG A 136 5.27 -1.93 14.63
CA ARG A 136 3.82 -1.80 14.61
C ARG A 136 3.26 -0.95 15.75
N SER A 137 3.78 -1.09 16.97
CA SER A 137 3.32 -0.29 18.10
C SER A 137 3.66 1.19 17.94
N LYS A 138 4.88 1.48 17.52
CA LYS A 138 5.30 2.87 17.31
C LYS A 138 4.54 3.50 16.15
N ALA A 139 4.31 2.74 15.09
CA ALA A 139 3.55 3.21 13.94
C ALA A 139 2.10 3.50 14.32
N ALA A 140 1.50 2.64 15.14
CA ALA A 140 0.13 2.84 15.60
C ALA A 140 -0.04 4.16 16.34
N ALA A 141 0.96 4.55 17.11
CA ALA A 141 0.95 5.84 17.80
C ALA A 141 0.94 7.03 16.83
N LEU A 142 1.40 6.80 15.59
CA LEU A 142 1.41 7.82 14.52
C LEU A 142 0.23 7.66 13.57
N GLY A 143 -0.71 6.77 13.87
CA GLY A 143 -1.90 6.57 13.05
C GLY A 143 -1.74 5.58 11.90
N LEU A 144 -0.65 4.81 11.89
CA LEU A 144 -0.38 3.83 10.83
C LEU A 144 -0.44 2.42 11.38
N ALA A 145 -1.26 1.56 10.78
CA ALA A 145 -1.32 0.15 11.14
C ALA A 145 -0.42 -0.64 10.18
N ILE A 146 0.60 -1.30 10.74
CA ILE A 146 1.45 -2.21 9.97
C ILE A 146 0.91 -3.61 10.19
N VAL A 147 0.49 -4.27 9.09
CA VAL A 147 -0.20 -5.55 9.17
C VAL A 147 0.33 -6.50 8.11
N THR A 148 0.19 -7.80 8.35
CA THR A 148 0.39 -8.80 7.30
C THR A 148 -0.85 -8.84 6.41
N PRO A 149 -0.74 -9.39 5.18
CA PRO A 149 -1.91 -9.47 4.30
C PRO A 149 -3.12 -10.13 4.96
N GLY A 150 -2.91 -11.22 5.68
CA GLY A 150 -4.00 -11.94 6.31
C GLY A 150 -4.61 -11.23 7.51
N GLN A 151 -3.93 -10.25 8.07
CA GLN A 151 -4.41 -9.48 9.22
C GLN A 151 -5.24 -8.26 8.82
N TRP A 152 -5.14 -7.86 7.55
CA TRP A 152 -5.86 -6.67 7.11
C TRP A 152 -7.37 -6.87 7.20
N ARG A 153 -8.05 -5.87 7.72
CA ARG A 153 -9.51 -5.80 7.79
C ARG A 153 -9.97 -4.40 7.44
N ASP A 154 -11.15 -4.34 6.84
CA ASP A 154 -11.81 -3.08 6.47
C ASP A 154 -12.04 -2.20 7.71
#